data_74e05e4bcb5853e2fe57fb01ac812477
#
_entry.id   74e05e4bcb5853e2fe57fb01ac812477
#
_cell.length_a   1.000
_cell.length_b   1.000
_cell.length_c   1.000
_cell.angle_alpha   90.00
_cell.angle_beta   90.00
_cell.angle_gamma   90.00
#
_symmetry.space_group_name_H-M   'P 1'
#
loop_
_entity.id
_entity.type
_entity.pdbx_description
1 polymer ?
#
loop_
_entity_poly.entity_id
_entity_poly.type
_entity_poly.pdbx_seq_one_letter_code
_entity_poly.pdbx_strand_id
1 'polypeptide(L)'
;MMPVMTIRYYAPSLQMASVMQVVLPERDNLPLRSAHVLLGPEGSDSSWWLRHARLEVLASTSGVVFLMPAVLEGCGFDMAFGYRFGQSLCQDLFVELEHDLPSLALRPETTWVVGLGLSGLGALHAALTRPDRFCGAACLGAVPDIAAYRNGKASSSYLTPARLKCLWGQREDGAPSVPDTVDLLTKRAREGASLRFYLGGCADEPETKAFCAACSSGIPCHVQNLGLETPIQEPEIYLEDFLNFSVPPMD
;
A
#
# COMPACT_ATOMS: atom_id res chain seq x y z
N MET A 1 26.69 -8.27 -2.62
CA MET A 1 26.32 -7.28 -1.58
C MET A 1 25.00 -6.67 -2.01
N MET A 2 23.96 -6.87 -1.21
CA MET A 2 22.62 -6.36 -1.49
C MET A 2 22.54 -4.87 -1.15
N PRO A 3 22.21 -3.99 -2.09
CA PRO A 3 22.20 -2.57 -1.82
C PRO A 3 20.89 -2.15 -1.13
N VAL A 4 20.99 -1.68 0.09
CA VAL A 4 19.98 -0.87 0.75
C VAL A 4 20.36 0.59 0.57
N MET A 5 19.47 1.40 0.03
CA MET A 5 19.71 2.82 -0.21
C MET A 5 18.71 3.67 0.56
N THR A 6 19.16 4.82 1.02
CA THR A 6 18.30 5.86 1.58
C THR A 6 18.32 7.05 0.64
N ILE A 7 17.18 7.40 0.08
CA ILE A 7 17.01 8.58 -0.77
C ILE A 7 16.27 9.65 0.03
N ARG A 8 16.85 10.84 0.05
CA ARG A 8 16.23 12.02 0.65
C ARG A 8 15.91 13.01 -0.45
N TYR A 9 14.66 13.43 -0.53
CA TYR A 9 14.17 14.29 -1.58
C TYR A 9 13.21 15.35 -1.04
N TYR A 10 12.99 16.39 -1.81
CA TYR A 10 11.94 17.36 -1.52
C TYR A 10 10.63 16.84 -2.13
N ALA A 11 9.61 16.66 -1.33
CA ALA A 11 8.28 16.26 -1.79
C ALA A 11 7.38 17.49 -1.96
N PRO A 12 7.12 17.96 -3.20
CA PRO A 12 6.31 19.15 -3.46
C PRO A 12 4.90 19.06 -2.87
N SER A 13 4.29 17.88 -2.91
CA SER A 13 2.95 17.65 -2.35
C SER A 13 2.90 17.79 -0.83
N LEU A 14 4.02 17.54 -0.15
CA LEU A 14 4.15 17.70 1.29
C LEU A 14 4.74 19.05 1.69
N GLN A 15 5.33 19.79 0.74
CA GLN A 15 6.08 21.04 0.97
C GLN A 15 7.22 20.87 2.01
N MET A 16 7.82 19.67 2.07
CA MET A 16 8.92 19.37 2.98
C MET A 16 9.84 18.29 2.41
N ALA A 17 11.01 18.13 3.05
CA ALA A 17 11.88 16.99 2.79
C ALA A 17 11.21 15.68 3.21
N SER A 18 11.31 14.68 2.38
CA SER A 18 10.87 13.31 2.64
C SER A 18 12.02 12.32 2.48
N VAL A 19 11.77 11.09 2.86
CA VAL A 19 12.77 10.02 2.80
C VAL A 19 12.10 8.73 2.35
N MET A 20 12.79 7.96 1.50
CA MET A 20 12.45 6.58 1.20
C MET A 20 13.65 5.66 1.40
N GLN A 21 13.37 4.41 1.76
CA GLN A 21 14.34 3.33 1.70
C GLN A 21 14.09 2.52 0.44
N VAL A 22 15.15 2.02 -0.17
CA VAL A 22 15.09 1.17 -1.37
C VAL A 22 15.94 -0.07 -1.13
N VAL A 23 15.36 -1.25 -1.35
CA VAL A 23 16.07 -2.52 -1.34
C VAL A 23 16.02 -3.10 -2.75
N LEU A 24 17.19 -3.28 -3.35
CA LEU A 24 17.33 -3.85 -4.69
C LEU A 24 17.69 -5.33 -4.62
N PRO A 25 17.21 -6.16 -5.56
CA PRO A 25 17.71 -7.51 -5.72
C PRO A 25 19.20 -7.49 -6.10
N GLU A 26 19.92 -8.54 -5.76
CA GLU A 26 21.32 -8.69 -6.16
C GLU A 26 21.42 -8.84 -7.69
N ARG A 27 22.24 -8.01 -8.32
CA ARG A 27 22.26 -7.84 -9.79
C ARG A 27 22.51 -9.11 -10.60
N ASP A 28 23.23 -10.05 -10.00
CA ASP A 28 23.71 -11.25 -10.70
C ASP A 28 22.74 -12.44 -10.60
N ASN A 29 21.67 -12.35 -9.79
CA ASN A 29 20.85 -13.50 -9.47
C ASN A 29 19.50 -13.56 -10.22
N LEU A 30 18.81 -12.43 -10.38
CA LEU A 30 17.49 -12.39 -11.03
C LEU A 30 17.25 -11.07 -11.75
N PRO A 31 16.54 -11.07 -12.90
CA PRO A 31 16.07 -9.83 -13.50
C PRO A 31 15.02 -9.18 -12.58
N LEU A 32 14.94 -7.85 -12.61
CA LEU A 32 13.86 -7.13 -11.92
C LEU A 32 12.50 -7.56 -12.48
N ARG A 33 11.66 -8.13 -11.62
CA ARG A 33 10.36 -8.72 -12.00
C ARG A 33 9.20 -7.83 -11.62
N SER A 34 9.30 -7.14 -10.48
CA SER A 34 8.22 -6.36 -9.89
C SER A 34 8.79 -5.29 -8.95
N ALA A 35 8.02 -4.24 -8.72
CA ALA A 35 8.29 -3.23 -7.71
C ALA A 35 7.17 -3.22 -6.68
N HIS A 36 7.53 -3.27 -5.40
CA HIS A 36 6.57 -3.23 -4.31
C HIS A 36 6.81 -2.00 -3.44
N VAL A 37 5.84 -1.11 -3.42
CA VAL A 37 5.84 0.07 -2.55
C VAL A 37 5.25 -0.34 -1.20
N LEU A 38 6.09 -0.43 -0.18
CA LEU A 38 5.71 -0.92 1.16
C LEU A 38 5.43 0.26 2.10
N LEU A 39 4.20 0.37 2.54
CA LEU A 39 3.77 1.33 3.55
C LEU A 39 3.79 0.64 4.92
N GLY A 40 4.56 1.17 5.85
CA GLY A 40 4.56 0.69 7.24
C GLY A 40 3.24 1.01 7.95
N PRO A 41 3.01 0.44 9.14
CA PRO A 41 1.82 0.74 9.90
C PRO A 41 1.74 2.23 10.26
N GLU A 42 0.60 2.64 10.71
CA GLU A 42 0.28 4.02 11.07
C GLU A 42 1.32 4.65 12.01
N GLY A 43 1.81 5.83 11.67
CA GLY A 43 2.79 6.59 12.45
C GLY A 43 4.22 6.06 12.36
N SER A 44 4.49 5.06 11.52
CA SER A 44 5.84 4.53 11.31
C SER A 44 6.63 5.34 10.28
N ASP A 45 7.94 5.22 10.35
CA ASP A 45 8.87 5.81 9.38
C ASP A 45 9.16 4.88 8.20
N SER A 46 9.91 5.38 7.21
CA SER A 46 10.30 4.62 6.01
C SER A 46 11.19 3.40 6.28
N SER A 47 11.78 3.27 7.47
CA SER A 47 12.66 2.16 7.82
C SER A 47 11.96 1.03 8.59
N TRP A 48 10.64 1.16 8.83
CA TRP A 48 9.90 0.18 9.62
C TRP A 48 10.04 -1.24 9.08
N TRP A 49 9.83 -1.43 7.79
CA TRP A 49 9.91 -2.73 7.14
C TRP A 49 11.32 -3.35 7.18
N LEU A 50 12.38 -2.54 7.11
CA LEU A 50 13.78 -3.01 7.25
C LEU A 50 14.06 -3.62 8.63
N ARG A 51 13.31 -3.23 9.65
CA ARG A 51 13.47 -3.74 11.02
C ARG A 51 12.59 -4.96 11.30
N HIS A 52 11.59 -5.26 10.46
CA HIS A 52 10.57 -6.26 10.74
C HIS A 52 10.45 -7.35 9.68
N ALA A 53 11.20 -7.25 8.58
CA ALA A 53 11.25 -8.26 7.54
C ALA A 53 12.64 -8.33 6.93
N ARG A 54 13.05 -9.52 6.49
CA ARG A 54 14.34 -9.75 5.81
C ARG A 54 14.24 -9.35 4.33
N LEU A 55 13.96 -8.08 4.06
CA LEU A 55 13.69 -7.58 2.71
C LEU A 55 14.81 -7.84 1.73
N GLU A 56 16.07 -7.82 2.19
CA GLU A 56 17.24 -8.11 1.35
C GLU A 56 17.20 -9.54 0.83
N VAL A 57 16.84 -10.51 1.69
CA VAL A 57 16.69 -11.91 1.29
C VAL A 57 15.50 -12.05 0.33
N LEU A 58 14.35 -11.46 0.68
CA LEU A 58 13.15 -11.50 -0.15
C LEU A 58 13.39 -10.87 -1.54
N ALA A 59 14.09 -9.73 -1.61
CA ALA A 59 14.46 -9.10 -2.88
C ALA A 59 15.29 -10.02 -3.74
N SER A 60 16.33 -10.65 -3.15
CA SER A 60 17.27 -11.51 -3.89
C SER A 60 16.66 -12.83 -4.35
N THR A 61 15.67 -13.35 -3.63
CA THR A 61 15.01 -14.62 -4.00
C THR A 61 13.84 -14.43 -4.96
N SER A 62 13.17 -13.27 -4.92
CA SER A 62 11.99 -12.99 -5.75
C SER A 62 12.26 -12.13 -6.98
N GLY A 63 13.37 -11.38 -7.03
CA GLY A 63 13.65 -10.38 -8.06
C GLY A 63 12.79 -9.12 -7.91
N VAL A 64 12.29 -8.83 -6.70
CA VAL A 64 11.46 -7.67 -6.40
C VAL A 64 12.32 -6.53 -5.85
N VAL A 65 12.04 -5.30 -6.30
CA VAL A 65 12.52 -4.11 -5.60
C VAL A 65 11.49 -3.67 -4.57
N PHE A 66 11.95 -3.38 -3.36
CA PHE A 66 11.13 -2.81 -2.31
C PHE A 66 11.40 -1.31 -2.17
N LEU A 67 10.34 -0.53 -2.19
CA LEU A 67 10.35 0.93 -2.10
C LEU A 67 9.53 1.32 -0.87
N MET A 68 10.15 1.96 0.10
CA MET A 68 9.53 2.25 1.40
C MET A 68 9.50 3.77 1.64
N PRO A 69 8.48 4.48 1.13
CA PRO A 69 8.31 5.90 1.39
C PRO A 69 7.82 6.16 2.82
N ALA A 70 8.12 7.34 3.35
CA ALA A 70 7.57 7.79 4.62
C ALA A 70 6.13 8.31 4.40
N VAL A 71 5.13 7.59 4.89
CA VAL A 71 3.71 8.01 4.86
C VAL A 71 3.19 8.46 6.21
N LEU A 72 3.98 8.27 7.26
CA LEU A 72 3.77 8.76 8.62
C LEU A 72 2.31 8.62 9.11
N GLU A 73 1.76 9.72 9.66
CA GLU A 73 0.37 9.76 10.14
C GLU A 73 -0.69 9.79 9.02
N GLY A 74 -0.29 10.07 7.78
CA GLY A 74 -1.21 10.12 6.65
C GLY A 74 -1.62 8.75 6.12
N CYS A 75 -0.88 7.67 6.48
CA CYS A 75 -1.18 6.29 6.07
C CYS A 75 -1.38 6.13 4.55
N GLY A 76 -0.75 6.98 3.73
CA GLY A 76 -0.91 6.99 2.27
C GLY A 76 -2.13 7.74 1.74
N PHE A 77 -2.86 8.49 2.58
CA PHE A 77 -3.97 9.35 2.17
C PHE A 77 -3.58 10.83 2.09
N ASP A 78 -4.29 11.57 1.27
CA ASP A 78 -4.36 13.02 1.42
C ASP A 78 -5.27 13.31 2.61
N MET A 79 -4.69 13.91 3.65
CA MET A 79 -5.42 14.20 4.88
C MET A 79 -6.46 15.30 4.62
N ALA A 80 -7.64 15.18 5.24
CA ALA A 80 -8.65 16.24 5.20
C ALA A 80 -8.12 17.53 5.85
N PHE A 81 -7.36 17.39 6.94
CA PHE A 81 -6.67 18.47 7.64
C PHE A 81 -5.22 18.02 7.90
N GLY A 82 -4.32 18.34 6.97
CA GLY A 82 -2.92 17.95 7.06
C GLY A 82 -2.22 17.90 5.70
N TYR A 83 -1.27 17.00 5.57
CA TYR A 83 -0.44 16.87 4.40
C TYR A 83 -1.05 15.95 3.33
N ARG A 84 -0.57 16.09 2.09
CA ARG A 84 -1.04 15.28 0.94
C ARG A 84 -0.15 14.06 0.71
N PHE A 85 -0.16 13.14 1.67
CA PHE A 85 0.66 11.92 1.58
C PHE A 85 0.24 10.99 0.43
N GLY A 86 -1.05 10.95 0.08
CA GLY A 86 -1.52 10.18 -1.08
C GLY A 86 -0.97 10.74 -2.40
N GLN A 87 -0.94 12.05 -2.55
CA GLN A 87 -0.36 12.69 -3.73
C GLN A 87 1.16 12.49 -3.76
N SER A 88 1.84 12.63 -2.63
CA SER A 88 3.28 12.35 -2.54
C SER A 88 3.60 10.90 -2.91
N LEU A 89 2.83 9.94 -2.41
CA LEU A 89 2.96 8.53 -2.74
C LEU A 89 2.77 8.24 -4.23
N CYS A 90 1.79 8.88 -4.86
CA CYS A 90 1.40 8.55 -6.24
C CYS A 90 2.08 9.41 -7.30
N GLN A 91 2.71 10.51 -6.94
CA GLN A 91 3.35 11.46 -7.86
C GLN A 91 4.80 11.73 -7.49
N ASP A 92 5.07 12.36 -6.34
CA ASP A 92 6.43 12.80 -5.98
C ASP A 92 7.40 11.62 -5.93
N LEU A 93 6.99 10.50 -5.33
CA LEU A 93 7.77 9.27 -5.24
C LEU A 93 8.23 8.79 -6.64
N PHE A 94 7.32 8.74 -7.61
CA PHE A 94 7.62 8.24 -8.95
C PHE A 94 8.51 9.20 -9.74
N VAL A 95 8.29 10.51 -9.61
CA VAL A 95 9.16 11.52 -10.22
C VAL A 95 10.59 11.40 -9.71
N GLU A 96 10.76 11.20 -8.41
CA GLU A 96 12.07 11.03 -7.78
C GLU A 96 12.76 9.72 -8.23
N LEU A 97 12.01 8.63 -8.27
CA LEU A 97 12.53 7.34 -8.73
C LEU A 97 12.92 7.36 -10.21
N GLU A 98 12.14 8.02 -11.06
CA GLU A 98 12.46 8.21 -12.48
C GLU A 98 13.74 9.05 -12.67
N HIS A 99 13.98 10.01 -11.77
CA HIS A 99 15.18 10.86 -11.79
C HIS A 99 16.43 10.14 -11.23
N ASP A 100 16.33 9.57 -10.03
CA ASP A 100 17.48 9.01 -9.30
C ASP A 100 17.81 7.56 -9.68
N LEU A 101 16.78 6.78 -10.04
CA LEU A 101 16.88 5.37 -10.36
C LEU A 101 16.19 5.02 -11.70
N PRO A 102 16.54 5.69 -12.81
CA PRO A 102 15.86 5.45 -14.10
C PRO A 102 16.00 4.00 -14.60
N SER A 103 17.01 3.30 -14.14
CA SER A 103 17.24 1.89 -14.48
C SER A 103 16.19 0.92 -13.90
N LEU A 104 15.40 1.34 -12.91
CA LEU A 104 14.30 0.52 -12.39
C LEU A 104 13.19 0.36 -13.41
N ALA A 105 13.01 1.34 -14.32
CA ALA A 105 12.02 1.32 -15.39
C ALA A 105 10.64 0.82 -14.89
N LEU A 106 10.13 1.44 -13.81
CA LEU A 106 8.89 1.03 -13.16
C LEU A 106 7.73 1.04 -14.16
N ARG A 107 6.97 -0.05 -14.19
CA ARG A 107 5.81 -0.21 -15.06
C ARG A 107 4.56 -0.45 -14.22
N PRO A 108 3.43 0.19 -14.55
CA PRO A 108 2.19 0.00 -13.80
C PRO A 108 1.81 -1.47 -13.64
N GLU A 109 2.00 -2.30 -14.68
CA GLU A 109 1.59 -3.71 -14.72
C GLU A 109 2.35 -4.60 -13.71
N THR A 110 3.50 -4.14 -13.23
CA THR A 110 4.37 -4.86 -12.29
C THR A 110 4.66 -4.07 -11.01
N THR A 111 3.97 -2.95 -10.79
CA THR A 111 4.12 -2.14 -9.59
C THR A 111 2.95 -2.35 -8.65
N TRP A 112 3.24 -2.79 -7.43
CA TRP A 112 2.27 -3.02 -6.37
C TRP A 112 2.42 -1.99 -5.26
N VAL A 113 1.34 -1.75 -4.53
CA VAL A 113 1.40 -1.03 -3.26
C VAL A 113 0.87 -1.92 -2.14
N VAL A 114 1.64 -2.04 -1.07
CA VAL A 114 1.37 -2.93 0.08
C VAL A 114 1.33 -2.08 1.32
N GLY A 115 0.30 -2.21 2.12
CA GLY A 115 0.18 -1.47 3.37
C GLY A 115 -0.18 -2.36 4.54
N LEU A 116 0.35 -2.02 5.71
CA LEU A 116 0.12 -2.71 6.96
C LEU A 116 -0.73 -1.82 7.90
N GLY A 117 -1.72 -2.42 8.58
CA GLY A 117 -2.65 -1.65 9.40
C GLY A 117 -3.45 -0.66 8.56
N LEU A 118 -3.68 0.56 9.06
CA LEU A 118 -4.41 1.60 8.32
C LEU A 118 -3.74 2.01 7.00
N SER A 119 -2.42 1.83 6.88
CA SER A 119 -1.73 2.05 5.60
C SER A 119 -2.13 1.02 4.54
N GLY A 120 -2.71 -0.12 4.93
CA GLY A 120 -3.35 -1.06 4.01
C GLY A 120 -4.55 -0.46 3.28
N LEU A 121 -5.36 0.34 3.98
CA LEU A 121 -6.43 1.12 3.35
C LEU A 121 -5.87 2.20 2.41
N GLY A 122 -4.77 2.85 2.79
CA GLY A 122 -4.05 3.80 1.93
C GLY A 122 -3.54 3.14 0.66
N ALA A 123 -3.02 1.90 0.77
CA ALA A 123 -2.58 1.12 -0.38
C ALA A 123 -3.74 0.78 -1.33
N LEU A 124 -4.88 0.31 -0.79
CA LEU A 124 -6.10 0.08 -1.60
C LEU A 124 -6.56 1.36 -2.30
N HIS A 125 -6.60 2.48 -1.56
CA HIS A 125 -7.01 3.78 -2.10
C HIS A 125 -6.05 4.25 -3.22
N ALA A 126 -4.74 4.12 -3.02
CA ALA A 126 -3.73 4.47 -4.03
C ALA A 126 -3.92 3.66 -5.33
N ALA A 127 -4.04 2.34 -5.25
CA ALA A 127 -4.27 1.50 -6.43
C ALA A 127 -5.61 1.80 -7.12
N LEU A 128 -6.68 2.02 -6.36
CA LEU A 128 -7.99 2.36 -6.89
C LEU A 128 -8.05 3.75 -7.53
N THR A 129 -7.29 4.72 -7.03
CA THR A 129 -7.26 6.07 -7.58
C THR A 129 -6.25 6.23 -8.72
N ARG A 130 -5.16 5.45 -8.72
CA ARG A 130 -4.06 5.53 -9.68
C ARG A 130 -3.73 4.16 -10.32
N PRO A 131 -4.69 3.57 -11.06
CA PRO A 131 -4.45 2.33 -11.80
C PRO A 131 -3.42 2.51 -12.95
N ASP A 132 -3.09 3.75 -13.27
CA ASP A 132 -1.99 4.13 -14.17
C ASP A 132 -0.60 4.01 -13.51
N ARG A 133 -0.52 3.77 -12.20
CA ARG A 133 0.72 3.59 -11.44
C ARG A 133 0.86 2.19 -10.83
N PHE A 134 -0.27 1.55 -10.50
CA PHE A 134 -0.27 0.29 -9.77
C PHE A 134 -1.14 -0.77 -10.44
N CYS A 135 -0.65 -2.00 -10.53
CA CYS A 135 -1.43 -3.16 -10.97
C CYS A 135 -2.33 -3.74 -9.86
N GLY A 136 -2.13 -3.32 -8.63
CA GLY A 136 -2.92 -3.79 -7.51
C GLY A 136 -2.36 -3.37 -6.15
N ALA A 137 -3.04 -3.83 -5.11
CA ALA A 137 -2.67 -3.54 -3.74
C ALA A 137 -2.79 -4.75 -2.81
N ALA A 138 -1.97 -4.76 -1.74
CA ALA A 138 -2.17 -5.63 -0.60
C ALA A 138 -2.54 -4.80 0.65
N CYS A 139 -3.61 -5.22 1.31
CA CYS A 139 -4.06 -4.68 2.59
C CYS A 139 -3.86 -5.74 3.67
N LEU A 140 -2.94 -5.49 4.59
CA LEU A 140 -2.54 -6.41 5.64
C LEU A 140 -3.01 -5.91 6.99
N GLY A 141 -3.88 -6.66 7.67
CA GLY A 141 -4.31 -6.38 9.05
C GLY A 141 -5.26 -5.21 9.23
N ALA A 142 -5.93 -4.76 8.18
CA ALA A 142 -7.02 -3.78 8.27
C ALA A 142 -8.27 -4.28 7.56
N VAL A 143 -9.42 -3.88 8.08
CA VAL A 143 -10.70 -4.05 7.39
C VAL A 143 -10.69 -3.20 6.12
N PRO A 144 -10.95 -3.74 4.91
CA PRO A 144 -10.71 -3.04 3.65
C PRO A 144 -11.83 -2.03 3.27
N ASP A 145 -12.37 -1.35 4.26
CA ASP A 145 -13.45 -0.36 4.06
C ASP A 145 -13.29 0.84 5.00
N ILE A 146 -13.08 2.02 4.42
CA ILE A 146 -12.99 3.29 5.16
C ILE A 146 -14.30 3.62 5.86
N ALA A 147 -15.44 3.30 5.24
CA ALA A 147 -16.76 3.56 5.83
C ALA A 147 -16.96 2.81 7.16
N ALA A 148 -16.40 1.61 7.29
CA ALA A 148 -16.47 0.84 8.53
C ALA A 148 -15.80 1.58 9.70
N TYR A 149 -14.65 2.21 9.47
CA TYR A 149 -13.96 3.02 10.50
C TYR A 149 -14.70 4.32 10.81
N ARG A 150 -15.24 5.00 9.80
CA ARG A 150 -16.03 6.24 10.00
C ARG A 150 -17.29 6.00 10.83
N ASN A 151 -17.92 4.84 10.64
CA ASN A 151 -19.18 4.46 11.28
C ASN A 151 -18.98 3.67 12.58
N GLY A 152 -17.74 3.50 13.04
CA GLY A 152 -17.41 2.77 14.27
C GLY A 152 -17.64 1.26 14.23
N LYS A 153 -17.80 0.67 13.04
CA LYS A 153 -17.90 -0.79 12.85
C LYS A 153 -16.52 -1.47 12.90
N ALA A 154 -15.50 -0.77 12.43
CA ALA A 154 -14.11 -1.16 12.59
C ALA A 154 -13.38 -0.16 13.49
N SER A 155 -12.34 -0.61 14.18
CA SER A 155 -11.56 0.22 15.09
C SER A 155 -10.06 0.01 14.91
N SER A 156 -9.29 1.01 15.26
CA SER A 156 -7.84 0.94 15.42
C SER A 156 -7.48 1.79 16.64
N SER A 157 -6.53 1.31 17.45
CA SER A 157 -6.03 2.07 18.60
C SER A 157 -5.38 3.39 18.19
N TYR A 158 -4.95 3.52 16.94
CA TYR A 158 -4.42 4.75 16.37
C TYR A 158 -5.50 5.79 16.07
N LEU A 159 -6.71 5.38 15.69
CA LEU A 159 -7.79 6.27 15.26
C LEU A 159 -8.55 6.85 16.47
N THR A 160 -7.99 7.89 17.08
CA THR A 160 -8.78 8.76 17.96
C THR A 160 -9.79 9.58 17.13
N PRO A 161 -10.88 10.11 17.73
CA PRO A 161 -11.83 10.97 17.01
C PRO A 161 -11.15 12.17 16.30
N ALA A 162 -10.12 12.75 16.90
CA ALA A 162 -9.35 13.83 16.30
C ALA A 162 -8.57 13.37 15.05
N ARG A 163 -7.88 12.24 15.14
CA ARG A 163 -7.14 11.67 14.00
C ARG A 163 -8.06 11.23 12.88
N LEU A 164 -9.20 10.61 13.19
CA LEU A 164 -10.20 10.24 12.20
C LEU A 164 -10.70 11.47 11.44
N LYS A 165 -10.95 12.59 12.15
CA LYS A 165 -11.31 13.86 11.53
C LYS A 165 -10.17 14.41 10.66
N CYS A 166 -8.92 14.34 11.12
CA CYS A 166 -7.77 14.81 10.33
C CYS A 166 -7.56 13.99 9.06
N LEU A 167 -7.68 12.66 9.15
CA LEU A 167 -7.48 11.78 8.00
C LEU A 167 -8.65 11.86 7.02
N TRP A 168 -9.87 11.61 7.48
CA TRP A 168 -11.03 11.35 6.64
C TRP A 168 -12.24 12.24 6.97
N GLY A 169 -12.00 13.42 7.51
CA GLY A 169 -13.06 14.37 7.83
C GLY A 169 -13.80 14.87 6.59
N GLN A 170 -14.86 15.61 6.82
CA GLN A 170 -15.62 16.22 5.74
C GLN A 170 -14.90 17.45 5.19
N ARG A 171 -15.05 17.67 3.90
CA ARG A 171 -14.67 18.91 3.22
C ARG A 171 -15.63 20.04 3.58
N GLU A 172 -15.30 21.26 3.17
CA GLU A 172 -16.15 22.45 3.42
C GLU A 172 -17.57 22.30 2.80
N ASP A 173 -17.67 21.55 1.70
CA ASP A 173 -18.96 21.25 1.04
C ASP A 173 -19.75 20.14 1.72
N GLY A 174 -19.27 19.58 2.84
CA GLY A 174 -19.90 18.48 3.57
C GLY A 174 -19.64 17.09 3.00
N ALA A 175 -19.00 16.99 1.84
CA ALA A 175 -18.63 15.71 1.24
C ALA A 175 -17.46 15.04 1.98
N PRO A 176 -17.38 13.70 2.00
CA PRO A 176 -16.20 13.01 2.52
C PRO A 176 -14.95 13.45 1.78
N SER A 177 -13.86 13.71 2.50
CA SER A 177 -12.56 14.07 1.89
C SER A 177 -11.95 12.92 1.09
N VAL A 178 -12.24 11.69 1.49
CA VAL A 178 -11.80 10.45 0.84
C VAL A 178 -13.04 9.60 0.56
N PRO A 179 -13.26 9.14 -0.69
CA PRO A 179 -14.36 8.25 -1.03
C PRO A 179 -14.25 6.91 -0.30
N ASP A 180 -15.38 6.25 -0.10
CA ASP A 180 -15.41 4.92 0.47
C ASP A 180 -14.76 3.89 -0.47
N THR A 181 -14.07 2.92 0.11
CA THR A 181 -13.23 1.98 -0.65
C THR A 181 -14.06 1.12 -1.60
N VAL A 182 -15.22 0.63 -1.14
CA VAL A 182 -16.11 -0.21 -1.94
C VAL A 182 -16.75 0.57 -3.10
N ASP A 183 -17.06 1.85 -2.91
CA ASP A 183 -17.59 2.71 -3.98
C ASP A 183 -16.55 2.93 -5.08
N LEU A 184 -15.29 3.22 -4.70
CA LEU A 184 -14.18 3.33 -5.64
C LEU A 184 -13.95 2.02 -6.40
N LEU A 185 -13.96 0.90 -5.70
CA LEU A 185 -13.79 -0.43 -6.29
C LEU A 185 -14.89 -0.71 -7.32
N THR A 186 -16.14 -0.47 -6.94
CA THR A 186 -17.30 -0.65 -7.83
C THR A 186 -17.19 0.20 -9.10
N LYS A 187 -16.73 1.44 -8.95
CA LYS A 187 -16.46 2.33 -10.08
C LYS A 187 -15.39 1.76 -11.00
N ARG A 188 -14.24 1.32 -10.45
CA ARG A 188 -13.13 0.74 -11.22
C ARG A 188 -13.50 -0.57 -11.93
N ALA A 189 -14.29 -1.41 -11.27
CA ALA A 189 -14.81 -2.63 -11.89
C ALA A 189 -15.67 -2.31 -13.13
N ARG A 190 -16.52 -1.31 -13.07
CA ARG A 190 -17.33 -0.84 -14.22
C ARG A 190 -16.49 -0.23 -15.34
N GLU A 191 -15.37 0.39 -15.01
CA GLU A 191 -14.43 0.97 -15.98
C GLU A 191 -13.51 -0.09 -16.62
N GLY A 192 -13.58 -1.36 -16.18
CA GLY A 192 -12.76 -2.46 -16.69
C GLY A 192 -11.29 -2.36 -16.27
N ALA A 193 -11.01 -1.76 -15.10
CA ALA A 193 -9.65 -1.62 -14.61
C ALA A 193 -9.00 -2.98 -14.34
N SER A 194 -7.77 -3.18 -14.85
CA SER A 194 -6.99 -4.40 -14.61
C SER A 194 -6.21 -4.29 -13.29
N LEU A 195 -6.93 -4.42 -12.18
CA LEU A 195 -6.36 -4.40 -10.83
C LEU A 195 -6.46 -5.79 -10.19
N ARG A 196 -5.59 -6.04 -9.22
CA ARG A 196 -5.61 -7.27 -8.40
C ARG A 196 -5.44 -6.89 -6.92
N PHE A 197 -6.13 -7.59 -6.03
CA PHE A 197 -6.06 -7.31 -4.60
C PHE A 197 -5.68 -8.54 -3.79
N TYR A 198 -4.94 -8.29 -2.72
CA TYR A 198 -4.61 -9.27 -1.69
C TYR A 198 -5.02 -8.70 -0.32
N LEU A 199 -5.80 -9.47 0.43
CA LEU A 199 -6.26 -9.10 1.76
C LEU A 199 -5.72 -10.13 2.77
N GLY A 200 -4.95 -9.69 3.74
CA GLY A 200 -4.37 -10.54 4.77
C GLY A 200 -4.82 -10.20 6.18
N GLY A 201 -5.23 -11.20 6.97
CA GLY A 201 -5.50 -11.07 8.40
C GLY A 201 -6.89 -10.60 8.82
N CYS A 202 -7.82 -10.37 7.88
CA CYS A 202 -9.20 -9.94 8.17
C CYS A 202 -10.25 -10.73 7.38
N ALA A 203 -10.02 -12.01 7.11
CA ALA A 203 -10.83 -12.83 6.21
C ALA A 203 -12.29 -12.99 6.68
N ASP A 204 -12.53 -13.07 7.98
CA ASP A 204 -13.85 -13.34 8.56
C ASP A 204 -14.72 -12.09 8.69
N GLU A 205 -14.16 -10.90 8.55
CA GLU A 205 -14.89 -9.64 8.68
C GLU A 205 -15.95 -9.46 7.59
N PRO A 206 -17.17 -9.00 7.94
CA PRO A 206 -18.24 -8.77 6.97
C PRO A 206 -17.84 -7.82 5.83
N GLU A 207 -17.06 -6.80 6.15
CA GLU A 207 -16.55 -5.80 5.21
C GLU A 207 -15.55 -6.40 4.21
N THR A 208 -14.73 -7.35 4.65
CA THR A 208 -13.83 -8.12 3.76
C THR A 208 -14.65 -8.94 2.77
N LYS A 209 -15.72 -9.60 3.23
CA LYS A 209 -16.64 -10.35 2.36
C LYS A 209 -17.36 -9.41 1.38
N ALA A 210 -17.78 -8.23 1.83
CA ALA A 210 -18.39 -7.21 0.96
C ALA A 210 -17.42 -6.69 -0.10
N PHE A 211 -16.16 -6.42 0.27
CA PHE A 211 -15.09 -6.04 -0.67
C PHE A 211 -14.86 -7.13 -1.73
N CYS A 212 -14.75 -8.39 -1.31
CA CYS A 212 -14.59 -9.53 -2.24
C CYS A 212 -15.79 -9.69 -3.16
N ALA A 213 -17.00 -9.50 -2.66
CA ALA A 213 -18.21 -9.52 -3.47
C ALA A 213 -18.21 -8.40 -4.53
N ALA A 214 -17.74 -7.21 -4.21
CA ALA A 214 -17.58 -6.13 -5.17
C ALA A 214 -16.48 -6.41 -6.21
N CYS A 215 -15.45 -7.19 -5.85
CA CYS A 215 -14.41 -7.66 -6.78
C CYS A 215 -14.92 -8.69 -7.79
N SER A 216 -15.95 -9.50 -7.45
CA SER A 216 -16.41 -10.65 -8.27
C SER A 216 -16.92 -10.26 -9.65
N SER A 217 -17.04 -8.99 -9.98
CA SER A 217 -17.36 -8.49 -11.31
C SER A 217 -16.17 -8.42 -12.32
N GLY A 218 -15.02 -9.04 -12.00
CA GLY A 218 -13.89 -9.16 -12.91
C GLY A 218 -12.53 -8.69 -12.37
N ILE A 219 -12.46 -8.30 -11.11
CA ILE A 219 -11.21 -7.93 -10.44
C ILE A 219 -10.77 -9.08 -9.52
N PRO A 220 -9.61 -9.72 -9.75
CA PRO A 220 -9.10 -10.77 -8.88
C PRO A 220 -8.83 -10.25 -7.45
N CYS A 221 -9.39 -10.96 -6.46
CA CYS A 221 -9.15 -10.67 -5.04
C CYS A 221 -8.78 -11.98 -4.33
N HIS A 222 -7.61 -12.01 -3.72
CA HIS A 222 -7.14 -13.11 -2.89
C HIS A 222 -7.28 -12.73 -1.42
N VAL A 223 -7.83 -13.63 -0.62
CA VAL A 223 -8.00 -13.41 0.82
C VAL A 223 -7.26 -14.51 1.56
N GLN A 224 -6.38 -14.11 2.45
CA GLN A 224 -5.55 -15.03 3.21
C GLN A 224 -5.69 -14.78 4.72
N ASN A 225 -5.91 -15.87 5.44
CA ASN A 225 -5.83 -15.90 6.89
C ASN A 225 -4.84 -16.99 7.29
N LEU A 226 -3.65 -16.59 7.71
CA LEU A 226 -2.57 -17.52 8.08
C LEU A 226 -2.72 -18.08 9.49
N GLY A 227 -3.81 -17.75 10.20
CA GLY A 227 -4.04 -18.19 11.57
C GLY A 227 -3.09 -17.55 12.59
N LEU A 228 -2.38 -16.51 12.20
CA LEU A 228 -1.48 -15.74 13.04
C LEU A 228 -2.27 -14.67 13.81
N GLU A 229 -1.77 -14.25 14.97
CA GLU A 229 -2.48 -13.30 15.81
C GLU A 229 -2.78 -11.98 15.10
N THR A 230 -1.78 -11.37 14.46
CA THR A 230 -1.98 -10.18 13.60
C THR A 230 -0.87 -10.05 12.56
N PRO A 231 -1.14 -9.48 11.36
CA PRO A 231 -0.09 -9.15 10.37
C PRO A 231 0.97 -8.17 10.87
N ILE A 232 0.66 -7.36 11.87
CA ILE A 232 1.64 -6.41 12.46
C ILE A 232 2.71 -7.14 13.28
N GLN A 233 2.37 -8.29 13.89
CA GLN A 233 3.33 -9.08 14.67
C GLN A 233 4.20 -9.97 13.78
N GLU A 234 3.66 -10.45 12.67
CA GLU A 234 4.32 -11.37 11.75
C GLU A 234 4.30 -10.83 10.31
N PRO A 235 4.80 -9.59 10.07
CA PRO A 235 4.63 -8.92 8.78
C PRO A 235 5.38 -9.62 7.65
N GLU A 236 6.51 -10.26 7.95
CA GLU A 236 7.32 -10.98 6.98
C GLU A 236 6.57 -12.17 6.38
N ILE A 237 5.87 -12.95 7.21
CA ILE A 237 5.13 -14.14 6.75
C ILE A 237 4.01 -13.74 5.78
N TYR A 238 3.27 -12.67 6.09
CA TYR A 238 2.25 -12.15 5.19
C TYR A 238 2.86 -11.57 3.89
N LEU A 239 4.03 -10.94 4.00
CA LEU A 239 4.74 -10.43 2.83
C LEU A 239 5.25 -11.56 1.94
N GLU A 240 5.78 -12.65 2.50
CA GLU A 240 6.20 -13.84 1.76
C GLU A 240 5.04 -14.50 1.03
N ASP A 241 3.89 -14.67 1.69
CA ASP A 241 2.69 -15.22 1.07
C ASP A 241 2.17 -14.30 -0.06
N PHE A 242 2.15 -12.99 0.17
CA PHE A 242 1.80 -12.01 -0.85
C PHE A 242 2.77 -12.06 -2.05
N LEU A 243 4.07 -12.25 -1.83
CA LEU A 243 5.04 -12.40 -2.93
C LEU A 243 4.70 -13.59 -3.83
N ASN A 244 4.28 -14.71 -3.27
CA ASN A 244 3.83 -15.88 -4.04
C ASN A 244 2.59 -15.57 -4.91
N PHE A 245 1.72 -14.66 -4.47
CA PHE A 245 0.57 -14.19 -5.23
C PHE A 245 0.94 -13.15 -6.29
N SER A 246 1.81 -12.21 -5.97
CA SER A 246 2.09 -11.02 -6.79
C SER A 246 3.14 -11.26 -7.88
N VAL A 247 4.10 -12.15 -7.63
CA VAL A 247 5.20 -12.48 -8.54
C VAL A 247 4.94 -13.87 -9.14
N PRO A 248 4.66 -13.98 -10.44
CA PRO A 248 4.43 -15.28 -11.06
C PRO A 248 5.67 -16.18 -10.92
N PRO A 249 5.50 -17.51 -10.86
CA PRO A 249 6.64 -18.43 -10.81
C PRO A 249 7.58 -18.20 -12.01
N MET A 250 8.86 -18.57 -11.84
CA MET A 250 9.80 -18.64 -12.96
C MET A 250 9.50 -19.90 -13.75
N ASP A 251 9.30 -19.76 -15.04
CA ASP A 251 9.20 -20.88 -15.99
C ASP A 251 10.55 -21.60 -16.16
#